data_07377a1152a1b94158638844cbb98acc
#
_entry.id   07377a1152a1b94158638844cbb98acc
#
_cell.length_a   1.000
_cell.length_b   1.000
_cell.length_c   1.000
_cell.angle_alpha   90.00
_cell.angle_beta   90.00
_cell.angle_gamma   90.00
#
_symmetry.space_group_name_H-M   'P 1'
#
loop_
_entity.id
_entity.type
_entity.pdbx_description
1 polymer ?
#
loop_
_entity_poly.entity_id
_entity_poly.type
_entity_poly.pdbx_seq_one_letter_code
_entity_poly.pdbx_strand_id
1 'polypeptide(L)'
;MSVLINQTAPDFEADTTQGRISFHDWIGDSWAVLFSHPKDFTPVCTTELGYMAKLGPEFERRNVKVIGLSVDATGDHERWADDIEETQGARPDYPIIGDADFNVSKLYGMLPAETSGDAKSRTPADNQTVRNVFVIGPDKKIKLILVYPMTTGRNFDEVLRVIDSLQLTAKHRVATPVNWKQGEDVIIAGSVSNDEAKEIFGEWKAPKPYIRIIPQPQ
;
A
#
# COMPACT_ATOMS: atom_id res chain seq x y z
N MET A 1 15.72 8.64 -8.51
CA MET A 1 15.55 7.27 -9.09
C MET A 1 14.13 6.83 -8.72
N SER A 2 13.37 6.26 -9.65
CA SER A 2 12.06 5.69 -9.34
C SER A 2 12.23 4.32 -8.71
N VAL A 3 11.44 4.04 -7.69
CA VAL A 3 11.37 2.73 -7.01
C VAL A 3 10.63 1.74 -7.93
N LEU A 4 11.09 0.49 -8.02
CA LEU A 4 10.55 -0.52 -8.92
C LEU A 4 10.02 -1.75 -8.17
N ILE A 5 9.07 -2.47 -8.79
CA ILE A 5 8.58 -3.76 -8.27
C ILE A 5 9.76 -4.74 -8.15
N ASN A 6 9.78 -5.54 -7.09
CA ASN A 6 10.84 -6.47 -6.66
C ASN A 6 12.14 -5.83 -6.19
N GLN A 7 12.28 -4.51 -6.24
CA GLN A 7 13.38 -3.80 -5.60
C GLN A 7 13.16 -3.77 -4.08
N THR A 8 14.26 -3.80 -3.32
CA THR A 8 14.18 -3.54 -1.88
C THR A 8 13.67 -2.13 -1.64
N ALA A 9 12.62 -1.99 -0.85
CA ALA A 9 12.09 -0.71 -0.44
C ALA A 9 13.20 0.09 0.27
N PRO A 10 13.46 1.33 -0.13
CA PRO A 10 14.46 2.15 0.57
C PRO A 10 14.14 2.25 2.06
N ASP A 11 15.14 2.03 2.90
CA ASP A 11 15.02 2.24 4.34
C ASP A 11 15.17 3.71 4.69
N PHE A 12 14.55 4.16 5.78
CA PHE A 12 14.64 5.53 6.26
C PHE A 12 14.27 5.63 7.74
N GLU A 13 14.68 6.71 8.36
CA GLU A 13 14.14 7.15 9.64
C GLU A 13 13.23 8.36 9.43
N ALA A 14 12.12 8.42 10.15
CA ALA A 14 11.18 9.54 10.05
C ALA A 14 10.45 9.78 11.37
N ASP A 15 10.07 11.05 11.58
CA ASP A 15 9.16 11.43 12.65
C ASP A 15 7.71 11.24 12.18
N THR A 16 6.90 10.64 13.04
CA THR A 16 5.49 10.35 12.77
C THR A 16 4.61 10.85 13.90
N THR A 17 3.30 10.83 13.69
CA THR A 17 2.30 11.10 14.74
C THR A 17 2.38 10.12 15.93
N GLN A 18 3.10 9.02 15.79
CA GLN A 18 3.29 8.01 16.85
C GLN A 18 4.76 7.89 17.30
N GLY A 19 5.56 8.93 17.06
CA GLY A 19 6.99 8.98 17.41
C GLY A 19 7.90 8.66 16.22
N ARG A 20 9.21 8.66 16.48
CA ARG A 20 10.24 8.38 15.48
C ARG A 20 10.33 6.90 15.19
N ILE A 21 10.43 6.52 13.91
CA ILE A 21 10.57 5.15 13.45
C ILE A 21 11.82 4.98 12.57
N SER A 22 12.39 3.76 12.59
CA SER A 22 13.22 3.18 11.53
C SER A 22 12.32 2.26 10.71
N PHE A 23 12.16 2.51 9.43
CA PHE A 23 11.08 1.95 8.64
C PHE A 23 11.14 0.43 8.50
N HIS A 24 12.33 -0.13 8.20
CA HIS A 24 12.47 -1.58 8.09
C HIS A 24 12.28 -2.29 9.43
N ASP A 25 12.77 -1.70 10.52
CA ASP A 25 12.56 -2.24 11.87
C ASP A 25 11.09 -2.15 12.26
N TRP A 26 10.43 -1.04 11.91
CA TRP A 26 9.00 -0.87 12.16
C TRP A 26 8.15 -1.88 11.38
N ILE A 27 8.47 -2.19 10.11
CA ILE A 27 7.80 -3.25 9.36
C ILE A 27 7.97 -4.60 10.08
N GLY A 28 9.19 -4.95 10.51
CA GLY A 28 9.48 -6.26 11.07
C GLY A 28 9.15 -7.38 10.08
N ASP A 29 8.46 -8.42 10.51
CA ASP A 29 8.02 -9.55 9.67
C ASP A 29 6.61 -9.38 9.09
N SER A 30 6.06 -8.16 9.16
CA SER A 30 4.74 -7.85 8.60
C SER A 30 4.83 -7.41 7.13
N TRP A 31 3.71 -7.40 6.47
CA TRP A 31 3.51 -6.60 5.26
C TRP A 31 3.34 -5.13 5.64
N ALA A 32 3.58 -4.22 4.70
CA ALA A 32 3.33 -2.81 4.93
C ALA A 32 2.67 -2.15 3.72
N VAL A 33 1.83 -1.15 4.02
CA VAL A 33 1.30 -0.19 3.05
C VAL A 33 1.83 1.18 3.44
N LEU A 34 2.73 1.71 2.59
CA LEU A 34 3.15 3.12 2.64
C LEU A 34 2.34 3.89 1.61
N PHE A 35 1.57 4.86 2.05
CA PHE A 35 0.77 5.69 1.14
C PHE A 35 0.97 7.17 1.42
N SER A 36 0.93 7.98 0.36
CA SER A 36 1.06 9.43 0.50
C SER A 36 -0.21 10.17 0.12
N HIS A 37 -0.40 11.35 0.66
CA HIS A 37 -1.47 12.27 0.30
C HIS A 37 -0.93 13.68 0.04
N PRO A 38 -1.58 14.49 -0.82
CA PRO A 38 -1.08 15.77 -1.25
C PRO A 38 -0.89 16.80 -0.13
N LYS A 39 -1.89 16.98 0.71
CA LYS A 39 -1.88 18.01 1.76
C LYS A 39 -2.97 17.76 2.79
N ASP A 40 -2.65 18.07 4.05
CA ASP A 40 -3.60 18.08 5.14
C ASP A 40 -4.71 19.14 4.93
N PHE A 41 -5.82 18.97 5.62
CA PHE A 41 -6.97 19.86 5.55
C PHE A 41 -7.52 20.06 4.14
N THR A 42 -7.53 18.99 3.33
CA THR A 42 -8.10 18.98 1.98
C THR A 42 -9.20 17.92 1.84
N PRO A 43 -10.25 18.18 1.03
CA PRO A 43 -11.45 17.33 1.04
C PRO A 43 -11.19 15.86 0.67
N VAL A 44 -10.50 15.60 -0.44
CA VAL A 44 -10.24 14.24 -0.91
C VAL A 44 -9.36 13.47 0.07
N CYS A 45 -8.31 14.11 0.60
CA CYS A 45 -7.42 13.48 1.57
C CYS A 45 -8.15 13.14 2.87
N THR A 46 -9.06 14.01 3.34
CA THR A 46 -9.91 13.72 4.51
C THR A 46 -10.72 12.44 4.31
N THR A 47 -11.36 12.29 3.14
CA THR A 47 -12.12 11.07 2.85
C THR A 47 -11.24 9.82 2.76
N GLU A 48 -10.04 9.94 2.19
CA GLU A 48 -9.10 8.84 2.07
C GLU A 48 -8.56 8.36 3.43
N LEU A 49 -8.10 9.29 4.28
CA LEU A 49 -7.52 8.93 5.57
C LEU A 49 -8.58 8.36 6.53
N GLY A 50 -9.79 8.92 6.51
CA GLY A 50 -10.91 8.39 7.27
C GLY A 50 -11.32 7.00 6.81
N TYR A 51 -11.32 6.72 5.49
CA TYR A 51 -11.60 5.40 4.98
C TYR A 51 -10.49 4.39 5.34
N MET A 52 -9.23 4.78 5.25
CA MET A 52 -8.11 3.96 5.71
C MET A 52 -8.22 3.62 7.21
N ALA A 53 -8.63 4.57 8.04
CA ALA A 53 -8.88 4.32 9.46
C ALA A 53 -9.98 3.25 9.68
N LYS A 54 -11.07 3.31 8.93
CA LYS A 54 -12.13 2.29 8.97
C LYS A 54 -11.64 0.91 8.53
N LEU A 55 -10.67 0.84 7.66
CA LEU A 55 -10.07 -0.41 7.17
C LEU A 55 -8.99 -0.97 8.10
N GLY A 56 -8.64 -0.28 9.20
CA GLY A 56 -7.63 -0.73 10.17
C GLY A 56 -7.75 -2.20 10.55
N PRO A 57 -8.92 -2.70 11.01
CA PRO A 57 -9.12 -4.12 11.34
C PRO A 57 -8.89 -5.08 10.16
N GLU A 58 -9.15 -4.64 8.93
CA GLU A 58 -8.93 -5.43 7.72
C GLU A 58 -7.43 -5.57 7.40
N PHE A 59 -6.65 -4.52 7.62
CA PHE A 59 -5.20 -4.57 7.49
C PHE A 59 -4.57 -5.40 8.61
N GLU A 60 -4.99 -5.20 9.85
CA GLU A 60 -4.50 -5.96 11.00
C GLU A 60 -4.72 -7.47 10.84
N ARG A 61 -5.91 -7.89 10.41
CA ARG A 61 -6.26 -9.30 10.14
C ARG A 61 -5.33 -9.96 9.12
N ARG A 62 -4.74 -9.16 8.21
CA ARG A 62 -3.80 -9.59 7.16
C ARG A 62 -2.34 -9.46 7.58
N ASN A 63 -2.06 -9.11 8.81
CA ASN A 63 -0.71 -8.76 9.28
C ASN A 63 -0.05 -7.67 8.39
N VAL A 64 -0.79 -6.62 8.10
CA VAL A 64 -0.34 -5.48 7.30
C VAL A 64 -0.30 -4.24 8.16
N LYS A 65 0.86 -3.62 8.28
CA LYS A 65 1.04 -2.31 8.90
C LYS A 65 0.78 -1.21 7.88
N VAL A 66 0.09 -0.17 8.32
CA VAL A 66 -0.25 0.99 7.49
C VAL A 66 0.50 2.20 7.98
N ILE A 67 1.07 2.98 7.06
CA ILE A 67 1.73 4.24 7.36
C ILE A 67 1.42 5.27 6.27
N GLY A 68 0.93 6.43 6.70
CA GLY A 68 0.67 7.58 5.84
C GLY A 68 1.90 8.47 5.71
N LEU A 69 1.92 9.33 4.68
CA LEU A 69 2.94 10.35 4.49
C LEU A 69 2.35 11.58 3.81
N SER A 70 2.69 12.74 4.30
CA SER A 70 2.66 13.98 3.53
C SER A 70 3.86 14.86 3.87
N VAL A 71 4.00 15.95 3.15
CA VAL A 71 5.05 16.95 3.39
C VAL A 71 4.63 18.00 4.42
N ASP A 72 3.46 17.86 5.02
CA ASP A 72 3.03 18.65 6.16
C ASP A 72 3.76 18.20 7.44
N ALA A 73 3.74 19.04 8.47
CA ALA A 73 4.38 18.71 9.74
C ALA A 73 3.51 17.73 10.56
N THR A 74 4.14 16.89 11.39
CA THR A 74 3.42 15.94 12.25
C THR A 74 2.34 16.59 13.12
N GLY A 75 2.59 17.80 13.64
CA GLY A 75 1.59 18.54 14.42
C GLY A 75 0.37 19.01 13.61
N ASP A 76 0.48 19.12 12.29
CA ASP A 76 -0.68 19.39 11.42
C ASP A 76 -1.53 18.13 11.28
N HIS A 77 -0.91 16.95 11.09
CA HIS A 77 -1.60 15.65 11.06
C HIS A 77 -2.39 15.37 12.33
N GLU A 78 -1.79 15.68 13.51
CA GLU A 78 -2.45 15.47 14.80
C GLU A 78 -3.72 16.32 14.94
N ARG A 79 -3.64 17.59 14.55
CA ARG A 79 -4.81 18.49 14.57
C ARG A 79 -5.88 18.08 13.56
N TRP A 80 -5.45 17.65 12.37
CA TRP A 80 -6.37 17.26 11.33
C TRP A 80 -7.07 15.93 11.61
N ALA A 81 -6.49 15.06 12.44
CA ALA A 81 -7.13 13.82 12.86
C ALA A 81 -8.48 14.03 13.54
N ASP A 82 -8.68 15.17 14.24
CA ASP A 82 -9.95 15.54 14.86
C ASP A 82 -11.01 15.83 13.79
N ASP A 83 -10.68 16.60 12.74
CA ASP A 83 -11.58 16.90 11.62
C ASP A 83 -11.93 15.62 10.82
N ILE A 84 -10.96 14.70 10.67
CA ILE A 84 -11.20 13.42 10.02
C ILE A 84 -12.18 12.59 10.82
N GLU A 85 -12.01 12.50 12.14
CA GLU A 85 -12.93 11.78 13.01
C GLU A 85 -14.34 12.37 12.97
N GLU A 86 -14.46 13.71 13.09
CA GLU A 86 -15.74 14.40 13.04
C GLU A 86 -16.48 14.16 11.72
N THR A 87 -15.77 14.24 10.58
CA THR A 87 -16.40 14.20 9.26
C THR A 87 -16.55 12.80 8.69
N GLN A 88 -15.65 11.88 9.03
CA GLN A 88 -15.62 10.51 8.49
C GLN A 88 -16.04 9.44 9.50
N GLY A 89 -16.15 9.78 10.79
CA GLY A 89 -16.55 8.84 11.85
C GLY A 89 -15.48 7.81 12.19
N ALA A 90 -14.22 8.09 11.86
CA ALA A 90 -13.06 7.25 12.24
C ALA A 90 -11.81 8.13 12.29
N ARG A 91 -11.03 7.96 13.37
CA ARG A 91 -9.75 8.63 13.57
C ARG A 91 -8.61 7.78 13.01
N PRO A 92 -7.65 8.35 12.27
CA PRO A 92 -6.43 7.62 11.92
C PRO A 92 -5.70 7.13 13.17
N ASP A 93 -5.56 5.82 13.30
CA ASP A 93 -4.84 5.13 14.38
C ASP A 93 -3.49 4.55 13.93
N TYR A 94 -3.11 4.82 12.69
CA TYR A 94 -1.83 4.46 12.09
C TYR A 94 -0.88 5.67 12.06
N PRO A 95 0.46 5.46 12.08
CA PRO A 95 1.42 6.55 12.02
C PRO A 95 1.33 7.31 10.68
N ILE A 96 1.49 8.62 10.74
CA ILE A 96 1.57 9.50 9.56
C ILE A 96 2.90 10.25 9.64
N ILE A 97 3.73 10.12 8.61
CA ILE A 97 5.03 10.76 8.49
C ILE A 97 4.85 12.22 8.11
N GLY A 98 5.49 13.12 8.86
CA GLY A 98 5.65 14.53 8.50
C GLY A 98 6.96 14.73 7.74
N ASP A 99 6.91 14.68 6.41
CA ASP A 99 8.10 14.75 5.52
C ASP A 99 8.37 16.18 5.03
N ALA A 100 8.47 17.14 5.96
CA ALA A 100 8.64 18.57 5.65
C ALA A 100 9.92 18.87 4.84
N ASP A 101 10.94 18.04 4.98
CA ASP A 101 12.22 18.16 4.27
C ASP A 101 12.25 17.38 2.94
N PHE A 102 11.15 16.75 2.55
CA PHE A 102 11.02 15.94 1.31
C PHE A 102 11.99 14.74 1.22
N ASN A 103 12.47 14.23 2.33
CA ASN A 103 13.46 13.16 2.35
C ASN A 103 12.85 11.84 1.88
N VAL A 104 11.76 11.41 2.48
CA VAL A 104 11.09 10.15 2.15
C VAL A 104 10.33 10.25 0.82
N SER A 105 9.62 11.36 0.59
CA SER A 105 8.86 11.57 -0.65
C SER A 105 9.75 11.59 -1.90
N LYS A 106 10.94 12.18 -1.84
CA LYS A 106 11.93 12.12 -2.92
C LYS A 106 12.56 10.76 -3.08
N LEU A 107 12.86 10.08 -1.96
CA LEU A 107 13.45 8.75 -1.94
C LEU A 107 12.55 7.72 -2.65
N TYR A 108 11.24 7.83 -2.45
CA TYR A 108 10.24 6.95 -3.07
C TYR A 108 9.68 7.48 -4.40
N GLY A 109 10.16 8.61 -4.89
CA GLY A 109 9.70 9.21 -6.14
C GLY A 109 8.26 9.71 -6.09
N MET A 110 7.79 10.13 -4.93
CA MET A 110 6.45 10.68 -4.72
C MET A 110 6.35 12.14 -5.15
N LEU A 111 7.47 12.83 -5.28
CA LEU A 111 7.59 14.24 -5.72
C LEU A 111 8.63 14.35 -6.82
N PRO A 112 8.53 15.39 -7.69
CA PRO A 112 9.61 15.74 -8.61
C PRO A 112 10.93 15.97 -7.87
N ALA A 113 12.05 15.57 -8.47
CA ALA A 113 13.37 15.67 -7.86
C ALA A 113 13.76 17.13 -7.55
N GLU A 114 13.27 18.05 -8.37
CA GLU A 114 13.52 19.50 -8.28
C GLU A 114 12.58 20.20 -7.31
N THR A 115 11.66 19.47 -6.68
CA THR A 115 10.72 20.07 -5.70
C THR A 115 11.51 20.63 -4.52
N SER A 116 11.34 21.93 -4.28
CA SER A 116 11.97 22.68 -3.19
C SER A 116 10.98 23.67 -2.60
N GLY A 117 11.29 24.23 -1.45
CA GLY A 117 10.49 25.24 -0.78
C GLY A 117 9.93 24.77 0.57
N ASP A 118 9.27 25.70 1.28
CA ASP A 118 8.63 25.43 2.56
C ASP A 118 7.30 24.68 2.34
N ALA A 119 7.09 23.59 3.07
CA ALA A 119 5.87 22.80 3.03
C ALA A 119 4.60 23.66 3.26
N LYS A 120 4.68 24.70 4.10
CA LYS A 120 3.55 25.59 4.41
C LYS A 120 3.14 26.50 3.25
N SER A 121 4.05 26.84 2.38
CA SER A 121 3.80 27.70 1.21
C SER A 121 3.31 26.93 -0.02
N ARG A 122 3.35 25.59 0.01
CA ARG A 122 2.97 24.75 -1.13
C ARG A 122 1.45 24.71 -1.31
N THR A 123 1.05 24.65 -2.58
CA THR A 123 -0.34 24.43 -2.97
C THR A 123 -0.59 22.95 -3.28
N PRO A 124 -1.85 22.48 -3.30
CA PRO A 124 -2.15 21.13 -3.78
C PRO A 124 -1.63 20.83 -5.19
N ALA A 125 -1.49 21.85 -6.05
CA ALA A 125 -0.92 21.70 -7.40
C ALA A 125 0.55 21.30 -7.38
N ASP A 126 1.31 21.70 -6.37
CA ASP A 126 2.72 21.35 -6.22
C ASP A 126 2.93 19.88 -5.82
N ASN A 127 1.87 19.18 -5.47
CA ASN A 127 1.87 17.79 -5.00
C ASN A 127 1.13 16.81 -5.95
N GLN A 128 0.98 17.14 -7.21
CA GLN A 128 0.13 16.37 -8.16
C GLN A 128 0.46 14.88 -8.26
N THR A 129 1.65 14.48 -7.88
CA THR A 129 2.12 13.08 -8.00
C THR A 129 2.16 12.30 -6.70
N VAL A 130 1.74 12.88 -5.57
CA VAL A 130 1.90 12.25 -4.24
C VAL A 130 0.73 11.39 -3.75
N ARG A 131 -0.18 10.95 -4.59
CA ARG A 131 -1.18 9.92 -4.23
C ARG A 131 -0.66 8.53 -4.57
N ASN A 132 0.48 8.19 -4.01
CA ASN A 132 1.10 6.88 -4.20
C ASN A 132 0.61 5.87 -3.16
N VAL A 133 0.67 4.60 -3.52
CA VAL A 133 0.57 3.46 -2.62
C VAL A 133 1.68 2.49 -2.96
N PHE A 134 2.45 2.09 -1.97
CA PHE A 134 3.44 1.03 -2.06
C PHE A 134 3.03 -0.11 -1.13
N VAL A 135 2.85 -1.30 -1.67
CA VAL A 135 2.72 -2.52 -0.87
C VAL A 135 4.09 -3.17 -0.79
N ILE A 136 4.55 -3.43 0.43
CA ILE A 136 5.88 -3.95 0.73
C ILE A 136 5.70 -5.28 1.47
N GLY A 137 6.41 -6.31 1.01
CA GLY A 137 6.36 -7.63 1.64
C GLY A 137 7.26 -7.74 2.88
N PRO A 138 7.16 -8.83 3.64
CA PRO A 138 8.05 -9.12 4.78
C PRO A 138 9.53 -9.15 4.41
N ASP A 139 9.83 -9.52 3.15
CA ASP A 139 11.17 -9.51 2.55
C ASP A 139 11.68 -8.10 2.21
N LYS A 140 10.98 -7.06 2.65
CA LYS A 140 11.26 -5.65 2.37
C LYS A 140 11.24 -5.28 0.89
N LYS A 141 10.67 -6.12 0.02
CA LYS A 141 10.56 -5.82 -1.41
C LYS A 141 9.23 -5.19 -1.75
N ILE A 142 9.26 -4.27 -2.68
CA ILE A 142 8.07 -3.64 -3.25
C ILE A 142 7.32 -4.66 -4.10
N LYS A 143 6.05 -4.86 -3.79
CA LYS A 143 5.16 -5.82 -4.45
C LYS A 143 4.11 -5.16 -5.34
N LEU A 144 3.71 -3.92 -5.01
CA LEU A 144 2.75 -3.13 -5.79
C LEU A 144 3.12 -1.66 -5.69
N ILE A 145 2.91 -0.94 -6.78
CA ILE A 145 2.96 0.52 -6.84
C ILE A 145 1.70 1.01 -7.54
N LEU A 146 0.93 1.88 -6.88
CA LEU A 146 -0.19 2.59 -7.48
C LEU A 146 0.08 4.09 -7.42
N VAL A 147 -0.25 4.79 -8.49
CA VAL A 147 -0.14 6.26 -8.57
C VAL A 147 -1.44 6.82 -9.10
N TYR A 148 -2.06 7.72 -8.34
CA TYR A 148 -3.32 8.36 -8.71
C TYR A 148 -3.11 9.87 -8.89
N PRO A 149 -3.84 10.49 -9.84
CA PRO A 149 -3.85 11.94 -9.96
C PRO A 149 -4.49 12.59 -8.73
N MET A 150 -4.12 13.83 -8.46
CA MET A 150 -4.57 14.56 -7.27
C MET A 150 -6.10 14.67 -7.15
N THR A 151 -6.81 14.72 -8.26
CA THR A 151 -8.26 14.89 -8.32
C THR A 151 -9.05 13.61 -8.06
N THR A 152 -8.37 12.46 -7.95
CA THR A 152 -9.01 11.15 -7.89
C THR A 152 -8.68 10.47 -6.57
N GLY A 153 -9.69 10.28 -5.72
CA GLY A 153 -9.58 9.43 -4.52
C GLY A 153 -9.30 7.98 -4.89
N ARG A 154 -8.45 7.33 -4.09
CA ARG A 154 -8.01 5.94 -4.35
C ARG A 154 -9.08 4.93 -3.95
N ASN A 155 -9.02 3.76 -4.59
CA ASN A 155 -9.81 2.59 -4.21
C ASN A 155 -8.97 1.70 -3.28
N PHE A 156 -9.16 1.83 -1.97
CA PHE A 156 -8.44 1.03 -0.97
C PHE A 156 -8.97 -0.41 -0.84
N ASP A 157 -10.19 -0.70 -1.29
CA ASP A 157 -10.68 -2.07 -1.39
C ASP A 157 -9.87 -2.86 -2.44
N GLU A 158 -9.45 -2.19 -3.52
CA GLU A 158 -8.52 -2.79 -4.48
C GLU A 158 -7.14 -3.04 -3.87
N VAL A 159 -6.66 -2.18 -2.99
CA VAL A 159 -5.41 -2.41 -2.27
C VAL A 159 -5.51 -3.66 -1.41
N LEU A 160 -6.61 -3.84 -0.66
CA LEU A 160 -6.88 -5.05 0.13
C LEU A 160 -6.97 -6.29 -0.77
N ARG A 161 -7.70 -6.20 -1.89
CA ARG A 161 -7.82 -7.31 -2.85
C ARG A 161 -6.45 -7.74 -3.39
N VAL A 162 -5.59 -6.79 -3.74
CA VAL A 162 -4.24 -7.10 -4.25
C VAL A 162 -3.36 -7.67 -3.14
N ILE A 163 -3.48 -7.20 -1.89
CA ILE A 163 -2.78 -7.79 -0.74
C ILE A 163 -3.18 -9.24 -0.55
N ASP A 164 -4.47 -9.57 -0.59
CA ASP A 164 -4.96 -10.95 -0.51
C ASP A 164 -4.34 -11.82 -1.61
N SER A 165 -4.29 -11.31 -2.85
CA SER A 165 -3.65 -11.97 -3.97
C SER A 165 -2.14 -12.19 -3.76
N LEU A 166 -1.43 -11.16 -3.29
CA LEU A 166 0.01 -11.22 -3.05
C LEU A 166 0.37 -12.20 -1.93
N GLN A 167 -0.42 -12.23 -0.86
CA GLN A 167 -0.22 -13.16 0.25
C GLN A 167 -0.50 -14.60 -0.18
N LEU A 168 -1.56 -14.83 -0.95
CA LEU A 168 -1.88 -16.15 -1.50
C LEU A 168 -0.77 -16.66 -2.42
N THR A 169 -0.30 -15.82 -3.36
CA THR A 169 0.73 -16.20 -4.33
C THR A 169 2.13 -16.31 -3.73
N ALA A 170 2.38 -15.65 -2.59
CA ALA A 170 3.60 -15.84 -1.82
C ALA A 170 3.64 -17.19 -1.07
N LYS A 171 2.47 -17.69 -0.66
CA LYS A 171 2.31 -18.96 0.07
C LYS A 171 2.17 -20.16 -0.85
N HIS A 172 1.50 -19.97 -1.98
CA HIS A 172 1.16 -21.04 -2.92
C HIS A 172 1.69 -20.72 -4.32
N ARG A 173 2.00 -21.77 -5.09
CA ARG A 173 2.49 -21.68 -6.48
C ARG A 173 1.34 -21.48 -7.47
N VAL A 174 0.54 -20.42 -7.24
CA VAL A 174 -0.64 -20.05 -8.04
C VAL A 174 -0.56 -18.60 -8.50
N ALA A 175 -1.43 -18.24 -9.42
CA ALA A 175 -1.69 -16.86 -9.84
C ALA A 175 -3.19 -16.58 -9.75
N THR A 176 -3.56 -15.36 -9.46
CA THR A 176 -4.95 -14.92 -9.39
C THR A 176 -5.40 -14.36 -10.74
N PRO A 177 -6.57 -14.77 -11.27
CA PRO A 177 -7.09 -14.23 -12.51
C PRO A 177 -7.57 -12.77 -12.38
N VAL A 178 -7.96 -12.20 -13.51
CA VAL A 178 -8.54 -10.84 -13.55
C VAL A 178 -9.72 -10.72 -12.58
N ASN A 179 -9.78 -9.62 -11.83
CA ASN A 179 -10.85 -9.28 -10.86
C ASN A 179 -11.07 -10.33 -9.74
N TRP A 180 -10.13 -11.25 -9.57
CA TRP A 180 -10.21 -12.30 -8.54
C TRP A 180 -10.48 -11.70 -7.15
N LYS A 181 -11.32 -12.37 -6.40
CA LYS A 181 -11.59 -12.10 -4.98
C LYS A 181 -11.26 -13.33 -4.15
N GLN A 182 -10.93 -13.10 -2.90
CA GLN A 182 -10.63 -14.18 -1.95
C GLN A 182 -11.76 -15.22 -1.90
N GLY A 183 -11.42 -16.50 -2.06
CA GLY A 183 -12.35 -17.62 -2.13
C GLY A 183 -12.68 -18.09 -3.54
N GLU A 184 -12.35 -17.32 -4.58
CA GLU A 184 -12.57 -17.72 -5.98
C GLU A 184 -11.44 -18.62 -6.50
N ASP A 185 -11.72 -19.32 -7.61
CA ASP A 185 -10.76 -20.20 -8.27
C ASP A 185 -9.50 -19.43 -8.71
N VAL A 186 -8.36 -20.13 -8.70
CA VAL A 186 -7.05 -19.59 -9.07
C VAL A 186 -6.42 -20.42 -10.19
N ILE A 187 -5.33 -19.90 -10.77
CA ILE A 187 -4.58 -20.52 -11.85
C ILE A 187 -3.29 -21.09 -11.29
N ILE A 188 -2.97 -22.35 -11.59
CA ILE A 188 -1.66 -22.93 -11.27
C ILE A 188 -0.58 -22.13 -12.01
N ALA A 189 0.46 -21.67 -11.30
CA ALA A 189 1.52 -20.88 -11.89
C ALA A 189 2.18 -21.58 -13.09
N GLY A 190 2.50 -20.83 -14.13
CA GLY A 190 3.07 -21.38 -15.37
C GLY A 190 4.44 -22.05 -15.18
N SER A 191 5.15 -21.73 -14.09
CA SER A 191 6.43 -22.34 -13.72
C SER A 191 6.31 -23.74 -13.10
N VAL A 192 5.08 -24.19 -12.76
CA VAL A 192 4.83 -25.52 -12.19
C VAL A 192 4.57 -26.51 -13.31
N SER A 193 5.35 -27.58 -13.39
CA SER A 193 5.12 -28.67 -14.35
C SER A 193 3.80 -29.40 -14.07
N ASN A 194 3.30 -30.20 -15.03
CA ASN A 194 2.07 -30.97 -14.82
C ASN A 194 2.25 -32.06 -13.74
N ASP A 195 3.41 -32.67 -13.66
CA ASP A 195 3.70 -33.70 -12.66
C ASP A 195 3.72 -33.08 -11.25
N GLU A 196 4.46 -31.98 -11.08
CA GLU A 196 4.44 -31.21 -9.81
C GLU A 196 3.04 -30.71 -9.45
N ALA A 197 2.28 -30.20 -10.44
CA ALA A 197 0.94 -29.72 -10.21
C ALA A 197 0.03 -30.84 -9.68
N LYS A 198 0.19 -32.05 -10.21
CA LYS A 198 -0.59 -33.21 -9.77
C LYS A 198 -0.26 -33.63 -8.34
N GLU A 199 1.01 -33.55 -7.97
CA GLU A 199 1.44 -33.83 -6.61
C GLU A 199 0.95 -32.79 -5.61
N ILE A 200 0.99 -31.50 -5.96
CA ILE A 200 0.67 -30.39 -5.05
C ILE A 200 -0.85 -30.17 -4.96
N PHE A 201 -1.56 -30.20 -6.10
CA PHE A 201 -2.94 -29.73 -6.21
C PHE A 201 -3.94 -30.84 -6.61
N GLY A 202 -3.46 -32.00 -7.07
CA GLY A 202 -4.32 -33.06 -7.60
C GLY A 202 -4.86 -32.76 -8.98
N GLU A 203 -6.18 -32.89 -9.17
CA GLU A 203 -6.83 -32.64 -10.46
C GLU A 203 -7.20 -31.18 -10.63
N TRP A 204 -7.21 -30.70 -11.89
CA TRP A 204 -7.57 -29.33 -12.25
C TRP A 204 -8.45 -29.27 -13.49
N LYS A 205 -9.15 -28.17 -13.67
CA LYS A 205 -9.86 -27.86 -14.91
C LYS A 205 -8.89 -27.22 -15.91
N ALA A 206 -8.85 -27.67 -17.16
CA ALA A 206 -7.98 -27.13 -18.21
C ALA A 206 -8.76 -26.84 -19.48
N PRO A 207 -9.44 -25.71 -19.60
CA PRO A 207 -10.12 -25.31 -20.86
C PRO A 207 -9.10 -25.16 -22.02
N LYS A 208 -7.84 -24.89 -21.67
CA LYS A 208 -6.68 -24.92 -22.56
C LYS A 208 -5.49 -25.48 -21.81
N PRO A 209 -4.49 -26.07 -22.47
CA PRO A 209 -3.33 -26.66 -21.79
C PRO A 209 -2.55 -25.68 -20.90
N TYR A 210 -2.59 -24.39 -21.20
CA TYR A 210 -1.93 -23.32 -20.44
C TYR A 210 -2.83 -22.64 -19.40
N ILE A 211 -4.12 -23.00 -19.31
CA ILE A 211 -5.07 -22.47 -18.32
C ILE A 211 -5.46 -23.61 -17.38
N ARG A 212 -4.75 -23.73 -16.25
CA ARG A 212 -4.97 -24.80 -15.27
C ARG A 212 -5.61 -24.19 -14.04
N ILE A 213 -6.90 -24.45 -13.83
CA ILE A 213 -7.75 -23.81 -12.83
C ILE A 213 -8.01 -24.78 -11.68
N ILE A 214 -7.83 -24.31 -10.47
CA ILE A 214 -8.11 -25.03 -9.23
C ILE A 214 -8.89 -24.15 -8.25
N PRO A 215 -9.62 -24.71 -7.28
CA PRO A 215 -10.11 -23.98 -6.13
C PRO A 215 -8.95 -23.30 -5.40
N GLN A 216 -9.21 -22.14 -4.77
CA GLN A 216 -8.20 -21.47 -3.96
C GLN A 216 -7.65 -22.43 -2.89
N PRO A 217 -6.31 -22.64 -2.82
CA PRO A 217 -5.72 -23.41 -1.72
C PRO A 217 -5.83 -22.65 -0.38
N GLN A 218 -5.89 -23.41 0.73
CA GLN A 218 -6.02 -22.85 2.09
C GLN A 218 -4.67 -22.53 2.73
#